data_b66847bca08d24918995b6d8b468f44e
#
_entry.id   b66847bca08d24918995b6d8b468f44e
#
_cell.length_a   1.000
_cell.length_b   1.000
_cell.length_c   1.000
_cell.angle_alpha   90.00
_cell.angle_beta   90.00
_cell.angle_gamma   90.00
#
_symmetry.space_group_name_H-M   'P 1'
#
loop_
_entity.id
_entity.type
_entity.pdbx_description
1 polymer ?
#
loop_
_entity_poly.entity_id
_entity_poly.type
_entity_poly.pdbx_seq_one_letter_code
_entity_poly.pdbx_strand_id
1 'polypeptide(L)'
;MPPRAHYPVRMIGTRARAAVAVLAVGAALAGCDTGGADRPPADARPSATTTPGAATTAHVGATPSATGSATGPPAELRLAFAGDVHFTGRTRRLLDDPPTAFGPITSVLRDADLTLVNLETAVTSGGTAQPKRYQFRAPKAAYPALRAAGIDAVSLANNHTLDYGRVGLLDTLDAAAAANVPVFGAGRTADAAYAPWLTTVRGVRVAVLGMSQVHELAAQWKATDTRPGIAMAFDTDRAVAAVRAARDRADLVIVFMHWGIEGNPCPTGEMTSFARRLAGAGADIVVGAHAHTLLGDGWQGRTYVHYGLGNFLWYAGSRSTDSGVLRLTVRGRAVTRTEFLPATVSGSGQPVLVSGAARDRIEERVATARRCTGLAPKRP
;
A
#
# COMPACT_ATOMS: atom_id res chain seq x y z
N MET A 1 24.75 7.72 -47.73
CA MET A 1 24.36 8.99 -47.06
C MET A 1 23.33 9.68 -47.95
N PRO A 2 22.08 9.83 -47.50
CA PRO A 2 21.15 10.81 -48.06
C PRO A 2 20.89 11.91 -46.98
N PRO A 3 20.44 13.11 -47.42
CA PRO A 3 20.55 14.33 -46.65
C PRO A 3 19.45 14.55 -45.63
N ARG A 4 19.81 15.29 -44.58
CA ARG A 4 18.93 15.72 -43.49
C ARG A 4 17.94 16.79 -43.96
N ALA A 5 16.65 16.59 -43.72
CA ALA A 5 15.62 17.60 -43.90
C ALA A 5 15.45 18.41 -42.58
N HIS A 6 15.68 19.74 -42.70
CA HIS A 6 15.36 20.71 -41.66
C HIS A 6 13.92 21.18 -41.85
N TYR A 7 13.11 21.09 -40.79
CA TYR A 7 11.81 21.78 -40.71
C TYR A 7 11.90 22.97 -39.76
N PRO A 8 11.45 24.16 -40.17
CA PRO A 8 11.45 25.33 -39.30
C PRO A 8 10.25 25.36 -38.36
N VAL A 9 10.53 25.65 -37.09
CA VAL A 9 9.52 25.96 -36.07
C VAL A 9 8.96 27.35 -36.27
N ARG A 10 7.69 27.48 -36.59
CA ARG A 10 6.96 28.75 -36.55
C ARG A 10 6.43 28.99 -35.13
N MET A 11 6.95 30.02 -34.48
CA MET A 11 6.36 30.60 -33.28
C MET A 11 5.20 31.53 -33.67
N ILE A 12 4.01 31.26 -33.21
CA ILE A 12 2.86 32.17 -33.25
C ILE A 12 2.64 32.68 -31.83
N GLY A 13 3.00 33.92 -31.61
CA GLY A 13 2.67 34.63 -30.39
C GLY A 13 1.30 35.29 -30.52
N THR A 14 0.41 34.99 -29.59
CA THR A 14 -0.81 35.79 -29.36
C THR A 14 -0.88 36.18 -27.88
N ARG A 15 -0.67 37.47 -27.66
CA ARG A 15 -0.92 38.13 -26.37
C ARG A 15 -2.43 38.38 -26.24
N ALA A 16 -3.10 37.74 -25.30
CA ALA A 16 -4.44 38.13 -24.87
C ALA A 16 -4.32 38.88 -23.52
N ARG A 17 -4.76 40.12 -23.52
CA ARG A 17 -4.93 40.96 -22.32
C ARG A 17 -6.28 40.59 -21.70
N ALA A 18 -6.30 40.11 -20.47
CA ALA A 18 -7.53 39.98 -19.70
C ALA A 18 -7.71 41.22 -18.82
N ALA A 19 -8.87 41.83 -18.96
CA ALA A 19 -9.30 42.96 -18.15
C ALA A 19 -9.87 42.46 -16.82
N VAL A 20 -9.44 43.08 -15.73
CA VAL A 20 -9.97 42.86 -14.37
C VAL A 20 -11.18 43.79 -14.20
N ALA A 21 -12.35 43.21 -13.96
CA ALA A 21 -13.54 43.96 -13.50
C ALA A 21 -13.68 43.76 -11.99
N VAL A 22 -13.53 44.83 -11.25
CA VAL A 22 -13.82 44.91 -9.81
C VAL A 22 -15.29 45.29 -9.66
N LEU A 23 -16.07 44.44 -9.03
CA LEU A 23 -17.44 44.74 -8.56
C LEU A 23 -17.41 44.79 -7.02
N ALA A 24 -17.57 46.01 -6.52
CA ALA A 24 -17.87 46.28 -5.13
C ALA A 24 -19.40 46.26 -4.96
N VAL A 25 -19.88 45.50 -3.97
CA VAL A 25 -21.26 45.60 -3.48
C VAL A 25 -21.23 45.81 -1.97
N GLY A 26 -21.86 46.88 -1.58
CA GLY A 26 -21.86 47.42 -0.24
C GLY A 26 -22.71 46.68 0.78
N ALA A 27 -22.42 47.01 2.02
CA ALA A 27 -23.11 46.61 3.22
C ALA A 27 -24.47 47.32 3.37
N ALA A 28 -25.45 46.60 3.89
CA ALA A 28 -26.63 47.18 4.53
C ALA A 28 -26.85 46.51 5.88
N LEU A 29 -26.75 47.33 6.92
CA LEU A 29 -27.13 47.06 8.32
C LEU A 29 -28.59 47.43 8.55
N ALA A 30 -29.33 46.58 9.22
CA ALA A 30 -30.49 46.90 10.09
C ALA A 30 -30.84 45.55 10.81
N GLY A 31 -30.98 45.41 12.09
CA GLY A 31 -31.31 46.32 13.20
C GLY A 31 -32.51 45.76 13.94
N CYS A 32 -32.32 45.30 15.21
CA CYS A 32 -33.27 45.17 16.33
C CYS A 32 -34.52 44.27 16.13
N ASP A 33 -35.03 43.52 17.08
CA ASP A 33 -35.21 43.71 18.53
C ASP A 33 -35.74 42.46 19.24
N THR A 34 -35.35 42.31 20.48
CA THR A 34 -36.04 41.86 21.72
C THR A 34 -37.02 40.68 21.75
N GLY A 35 -36.79 39.84 22.73
CA GLY A 35 -37.83 39.45 23.66
C GLY A 35 -37.98 38.00 24.03
N GLY A 36 -37.76 37.68 25.31
CA GLY A 36 -38.57 36.71 26.02
C GLY A 36 -37.82 35.59 26.72
N ALA A 37 -37.52 35.83 27.97
CA ALA A 37 -37.15 34.82 28.96
C ALA A 37 -38.27 33.81 29.21
N ASP A 38 -37.91 32.56 29.51
CA ASP A 38 -38.52 31.83 30.63
C ASP A 38 -37.68 30.56 30.98
N ARG A 39 -37.25 30.56 32.24
CA ARG A 39 -36.78 29.45 33.07
C ARG A 39 -37.69 29.45 34.31
N PRO A 40 -37.87 28.45 35.17
CA PRO A 40 -37.46 27.06 35.38
C PRO A 40 -38.68 26.16 35.75
N PRO A 41 -38.66 25.09 36.57
CA PRO A 41 -37.80 24.81 37.74
C PRO A 41 -37.24 23.38 37.86
N ALA A 42 -36.32 23.25 38.81
CA ALA A 42 -35.80 22.02 39.39
C ALA A 42 -36.80 21.37 40.38
N ASP A 43 -36.58 20.08 40.64
CA ASP A 43 -36.78 19.24 41.85
C ASP A 43 -37.21 17.85 41.43
N ALA A 44 -36.72 16.74 41.90
CA ALA A 44 -36.42 16.25 43.20
C ALA A 44 -35.64 14.91 43.13
N ARG A 45 -34.69 14.72 44.02
CA ARG A 45 -34.19 13.40 44.43
C ARG A 45 -35.20 12.69 45.35
N PRO A 46 -35.14 11.33 45.43
CA PRO A 46 -34.82 10.80 46.75
C PRO A 46 -33.70 9.78 46.78
N SER A 47 -32.92 9.86 47.82
CA SER A 47 -31.94 8.93 48.31
C SER A 47 -32.57 7.65 48.82
N ALA A 48 -31.92 6.50 48.57
CA ALA A 48 -32.10 5.31 49.40
C ALA A 48 -30.70 4.68 49.62
N THR A 49 -30.33 4.74 50.86
CA THR A 49 -29.17 4.12 51.51
C THR A 49 -29.44 2.64 51.75
N THR A 50 -28.55 1.74 51.36
CA THR A 50 -28.39 0.44 52.05
C THR A 50 -26.91 0.00 51.96
N THR A 51 -26.35 -0.20 53.12
CA THR A 51 -24.98 -0.66 53.43
C THR A 51 -24.98 -2.20 53.64
N PRO A 52 -23.86 -2.90 53.90
CA PRO A 52 -23.15 -3.77 52.97
C PRO A 52 -23.25 -5.24 53.33
N GLY A 53 -23.18 -6.08 52.33
CA GLY A 53 -22.96 -7.52 52.51
C GLY A 53 -21.56 -7.90 52.02
N ALA A 54 -20.70 -8.28 52.97
CA ALA A 54 -19.40 -8.85 52.70
C ALA A 54 -19.55 -10.24 52.08
N ALA A 55 -19.07 -10.41 50.84
CA ALA A 55 -18.82 -11.72 50.25
C ALA A 55 -17.36 -11.81 49.92
N THR A 56 -16.65 -12.62 50.71
CA THR A 56 -15.28 -13.03 50.52
C THR A 56 -15.20 -13.94 49.31
N THR A 57 -14.69 -13.47 48.19
CA THR A 57 -14.32 -14.32 47.08
C THR A 57 -12.78 -14.47 47.03
N ALA A 58 -12.35 -15.71 47.21
CA ALA A 58 -10.98 -16.14 47.14
C ALA A 58 -10.37 -15.74 45.77
N HIS A 59 -9.30 -14.95 45.78
CA HIS A 59 -8.41 -14.77 44.65
C HIS A 59 -7.64 -16.06 44.44
N VAL A 60 -8.04 -16.84 43.45
CA VAL A 60 -7.16 -17.82 42.85
C VAL A 60 -6.20 -17.07 41.94
N GLY A 61 -4.99 -16.86 42.42
CA GLY A 61 -3.91 -16.31 41.63
C GLY A 61 -3.58 -17.24 40.46
N ALA A 62 -4.05 -16.90 39.26
CA ALA A 62 -3.52 -17.47 38.06
C ALA A 62 -2.16 -16.83 37.79
N THR A 63 -1.10 -17.53 38.16
CA THR A 63 0.26 -17.24 37.69
C THR A 63 0.24 -17.26 36.18
N PRO A 64 0.74 -16.21 35.47
CA PRO A 64 0.89 -16.31 34.01
C PRO A 64 1.92 -17.39 33.76
N SER A 65 1.49 -18.52 33.21
CA SER A 65 2.39 -19.55 32.67
C SER A 65 3.29 -18.87 31.67
N ALA A 66 4.58 -18.84 31.99
CA ALA A 66 5.61 -18.47 31.04
C ALA A 66 5.44 -19.35 29.81
N THR A 67 5.09 -18.74 28.69
CA THR A 67 5.04 -19.38 27.40
C THR A 67 6.40 -20.00 27.13
N GLY A 68 6.46 -21.32 27.17
CA GLY A 68 7.66 -22.07 26.88
C GLY A 68 8.23 -21.66 25.53
N SER A 69 9.49 -21.25 25.51
CA SER A 69 10.26 -21.08 24.29
C SER A 69 10.18 -22.39 23.51
N ALA A 70 9.54 -22.35 22.34
CA ALA A 70 9.51 -23.50 21.45
C ALA A 70 10.95 -23.88 21.09
N THR A 71 11.44 -24.99 21.58
CA THR A 71 12.82 -25.50 21.39
C THR A 71 13.03 -26.17 20.02
N GLY A 72 12.09 -25.95 19.08
CA GLY A 72 12.18 -26.42 17.69
C GLY A 72 12.87 -25.42 16.77
N PRO A 73 13.37 -25.89 15.63
CA PRO A 73 13.88 -24.96 14.61
C PRO A 73 12.79 -23.97 14.20
N PRO A 74 13.16 -22.69 13.89
CA PRO A 74 12.19 -21.69 13.48
C PRO A 74 11.32 -22.20 12.32
N ALA A 75 10.01 -21.97 12.39
CA ALA A 75 9.08 -22.33 11.33
C ALA A 75 9.52 -21.72 9.98
N GLU A 76 9.39 -22.50 8.94
CA GLU A 76 9.61 -22.04 7.57
C GLU A 76 8.32 -21.45 7.04
N LEU A 77 8.41 -20.22 6.50
CA LEU A 77 7.30 -19.51 5.87
C LEU A 77 7.52 -19.39 4.36
N ARG A 78 6.46 -19.60 3.61
CA ARG A 78 6.40 -19.26 2.17
C ARG A 78 5.60 -17.97 2.01
N LEU A 79 6.26 -16.94 1.51
CA LEU A 79 5.66 -15.64 1.25
C LEU A 79 5.52 -15.44 -0.25
N ALA A 80 4.40 -14.82 -0.69
CA ALA A 80 4.19 -14.41 -2.06
C ALA A 80 3.95 -12.89 -2.13
N PHE A 81 4.56 -12.27 -3.12
CA PHE A 81 4.40 -10.84 -3.39
C PHE A 81 4.10 -10.65 -4.87
N ALA A 82 3.15 -9.75 -5.16
CA ALA A 82 2.92 -9.29 -6.51
C ALA A 82 2.78 -7.76 -6.56
N GLY A 83 2.86 -7.19 -7.75
CA GLY A 83 2.89 -5.74 -7.95
C GLY A 83 1.52 -5.09 -7.91
N ASP A 84 1.29 -4.19 -8.87
CA ASP A 84 0.18 -3.25 -8.89
C ASP A 84 -1.12 -3.90 -9.37
N VAL A 85 -2.17 -3.72 -8.56
CA VAL A 85 -3.52 -4.21 -8.80
C VAL A 85 -4.49 -3.04 -8.83
N HIS A 86 -5.25 -2.89 -9.91
CA HIS A 86 -6.39 -1.99 -9.95
C HIS A 86 -7.58 -2.60 -10.71
N PHE A 87 -8.79 -2.08 -10.45
CA PHE A 87 -10.02 -2.53 -11.08
C PHE A 87 -10.73 -1.37 -11.81
N THR A 88 -9.96 -0.60 -12.59
CA THR A 88 -10.47 0.54 -13.37
C THR A 88 -10.50 0.19 -14.86
N GLY A 89 -11.44 0.76 -15.61
CA GLY A 89 -11.57 0.51 -17.04
C GLY A 89 -11.91 -0.95 -17.34
N ARG A 90 -11.13 -1.63 -18.19
CA ARG A 90 -11.42 -3.01 -18.60
C ARG A 90 -11.33 -4.03 -17.47
N THR A 91 -10.42 -3.83 -16.50
CA THR A 91 -10.26 -4.75 -15.37
C THR A 91 -11.46 -4.70 -14.40
N ARG A 92 -12.31 -3.65 -14.46
CA ARG A 92 -13.53 -3.58 -13.68
C ARG A 92 -14.49 -4.75 -13.97
N ARG A 93 -14.55 -5.23 -15.22
CA ARG A 93 -15.40 -6.36 -15.60
C ARG A 93 -15.02 -7.67 -14.92
N LEU A 94 -13.78 -7.80 -14.45
CA LEU A 94 -13.36 -8.96 -13.68
C LEU A 94 -14.08 -9.06 -12.32
N LEU A 95 -14.67 -7.97 -11.86
CA LEU A 95 -15.46 -7.92 -10.62
C LEU A 95 -16.94 -8.30 -10.84
N ASP A 96 -17.35 -8.61 -12.05
CA ASP A 96 -18.68 -9.20 -12.31
C ASP A 96 -18.75 -10.63 -11.74
N ASP A 97 -17.59 -11.31 -11.64
CA ASP A 97 -17.41 -12.58 -10.92
C ASP A 97 -16.14 -12.52 -10.05
N PRO A 98 -16.22 -11.94 -8.83
CA PRO A 98 -15.06 -11.73 -7.98
C PRO A 98 -14.20 -12.97 -7.68
N PRO A 99 -14.76 -14.19 -7.49
CA PRO A 99 -13.98 -15.41 -7.31
C PRO A 99 -12.99 -15.72 -8.43
N THR A 100 -13.29 -15.34 -9.67
CA THR A 100 -12.46 -15.62 -10.84
C THR A 100 -11.63 -14.43 -11.32
N ALA A 101 -11.70 -13.28 -10.62
CA ALA A 101 -11.11 -12.02 -11.05
C ALA A 101 -9.59 -12.12 -11.35
N PHE A 102 -8.86 -12.93 -10.62
CA PHE A 102 -7.41 -13.13 -10.82
C PHE A 102 -7.08 -14.29 -11.79
N GLY A 103 -8.08 -15.10 -12.18
CA GLY A 103 -7.88 -16.22 -13.09
C GLY A 103 -6.94 -17.30 -12.54
N PRO A 104 -6.21 -18.02 -13.42
CA PRO A 104 -5.38 -19.18 -13.02
C PRO A 104 -4.25 -18.86 -12.04
N ILE A 105 -3.77 -17.61 -11.97
CA ILE A 105 -2.69 -17.22 -11.05
C ILE A 105 -3.08 -17.42 -9.58
N THR A 106 -4.38 -17.50 -9.29
CA THR A 106 -4.94 -17.73 -7.94
C THR A 106 -4.32 -18.95 -7.25
N SER A 107 -4.03 -20.03 -7.99
CA SER A 107 -3.39 -21.23 -7.41
C SER A 107 -1.99 -20.93 -6.88
N VAL A 108 -1.24 -20.07 -7.57
CA VAL A 108 0.10 -19.64 -7.18
C VAL A 108 0.08 -18.76 -5.93
N LEU A 109 -0.90 -17.85 -5.85
CA LEU A 109 -1.06 -16.94 -4.71
C LEU A 109 -1.48 -17.71 -3.45
N ARG A 110 -2.39 -18.67 -3.59
CA ARG A 110 -2.88 -19.52 -2.48
C ARG A 110 -1.86 -20.54 -1.98
N ASP A 111 -0.80 -20.84 -2.75
CA ASP A 111 0.26 -21.75 -2.34
C ASP A 111 1.31 -21.09 -1.43
N ALA A 112 1.05 -19.92 -0.89
CA ALA A 112 1.88 -19.24 0.10
C ALA A 112 1.18 -19.21 1.47
N ASP A 113 1.97 -19.08 2.54
CA ASP A 113 1.46 -18.88 3.90
C ASP A 113 1.03 -17.42 4.15
N LEU A 114 1.53 -16.49 3.31
CA LEU A 114 1.17 -15.06 3.34
C LEU A 114 1.39 -14.44 1.95
N THR A 115 0.36 -13.82 1.40
CA THR A 115 0.38 -13.17 0.08
C THR A 115 0.02 -11.69 0.17
N LEU A 116 0.91 -10.82 -0.35
CA LEU A 116 0.77 -9.36 -0.31
C LEU A 116 0.84 -8.76 -1.71
N VAL A 117 0.01 -7.73 -1.97
CA VAL A 117 0.03 -6.95 -3.22
C VAL A 117 -0.13 -5.45 -2.95
N ASN A 118 0.14 -4.61 -3.94
CA ASN A 118 -0.23 -3.20 -3.92
C ASN A 118 -1.63 -3.01 -4.54
N LEU A 119 -2.60 -2.52 -3.76
CA LEU A 119 -3.92 -2.15 -4.27
C LEU A 119 -3.89 -0.67 -4.69
N GLU A 120 -3.65 -0.44 -5.97
CA GLU A 120 -3.43 0.88 -6.54
C GLU A 120 -4.72 1.49 -7.08
N THR A 121 -5.67 1.71 -6.19
CA THR A 121 -6.98 2.29 -6.53
C THR A 121 -7.72 2.75 -5.27
N ALA A 122 -8.57 3.75 -5.41
CA ALA A 122 -9.58 4.07 -4.40
C ALA A 122 -10.77 3.11 -4.53
N VAL A 123 -11.19 2.46 -3.43
CA VAL A 123 -12.39 1.60 -3.39
C VAL A 123 -13.55 2.40 -2.84
N THR A 124 -14.24 3.11 -3.72
CA THR A 124 -15.28 4.07 -3.34
C THR A 124 -16.29 4.30 -4.46
N SER A 125 -17.49 4.69 -4.12
CA SER A 125 -18.46 5.31 -5.04
C SER A 125 -18.60 6.82 -4.82
N GLY A 126 -18.00 7.36 -3.77
CA GLY A 126 -18.05 8.77 -3.37
C GLY A 126 -16.78 9.55 -3.71
N GLY A 127 -16.68 10.75 -3.11
CA GLY A 127 -15.54 11.64 -3.24
C GLY A 127 -15.46 12.38 -4.57
N THR A 128 -14.46 13.27 -4.69
CA THR A 128 -14.21 14.10 -5.86
C THR A 128 -12.88 13.73 -6.48
N ALA A 129 -12.86 13.53 -7.79
CA ALA A 129 -11.64 13.23 -8.54
C ALA A 129 -10.59 14.31 -8.32
N GLN A 130 -9.38 13.90 -7.98
CA GLN A 130 -8.26 14.80 -7.74
C GLN A 130 -7.65 15.28 -9.05
N PRO A 131 -6.98 16.46 -9.06
CA PRO A 131 -6.45 17.07 -10.27
C PRO A 131 -5.16 16.39 -10.73
N LYS A 132 -5.27 15.17 -11.25
CA LYS A 132 -4.19 14.38 -11.82
C LYS A 132 -4.62 13.71 -13.12
N ARG A 133 -3.65 13.24 -13.90
CA ARG A 133 -3.90 12.70 -15.23
C ARG A 133 -4.72 11.42 -15.22
N TYR A 134 -4.44 10.53 -14.28
CA TYR A 134 -5.12 9.24 -14.16
C TYR A 134 -5.77 9.13 -12.77
N GLN A 135 -7.02 8.74 -12.73
CA GLN A 135 -7.74 8.45 -11.50
C GLN A 135 -8.29 7.02 -11.56
N PHE A 136 -8.02 6.25 -10.50
CA PHE A 136 -8.46 4.87 -10.39
C PHE A 136 -9.56 4.73 -9.33
N ARG A 137 -10.63 4.03 -9.71
CA ARG A 137 -11.77 3.74 -8.84
C ARG A 137 -12.23 2.32 -9.01
N ALA A 138 -12.43 1.62 -7.90
CA ALA A 138 -12.98 0.28 -7.86
C ALA A 138 -14.26 0.24 -7.00
N PRO A 139 -15.22 -0.66 -7.29
CA PRO A 139 -16.32 -0.96 -6.40
C PRO A 139 -15.83 -1.83 -5.23
N LYS A 140 -16.64 -1.92 -4.16
CA LYS A 140 -16.34 -2.74 -2.97
C LYS A 140 -16.11 -4.22 -3.27
N ALA A 141 -16.60 -4.73 -4.41
CA ALA A 141 -16.34 -6.09 -4.91
C ALA A 141 -14.84 -6.40 -5.13
N ALA A 142 -13.97 -5.38 -5.18
CA ALA A 142 -12.51 -5.55 -5.22
C ALA A 142 -12.00 -6.38 -4.02
N TYR A 143 -12.49 -6.15 -2.82
CA TYR A 143 -12.04 -6.88 -1.63
C TYR A 143 -12.44 -8.36 -1.62
N PRO A 144 -13.68 -8.77 -1.91
CA PRO A 144 -14.01 -10.18 -2.12
C PRO A 144 -13.15 -10.85 -3.21
N ALA A 145 -12.83 -10.15 -4.29
CA ALA A 145 -11.95 -10.67 -5.34
C ALA A 145 -10.52 -10.93 -4.84
N LEU A 146 -9.93 -9.99 -4.07
CA LEU A 146 -8.62 -10.14 -3.45
C LEU A 146 -8.59 -11.36 -2.50
N ARG A 147 -9.58 -11.48 -1.63
CA ARG A 147 -9.70 -12.65 -0.72
C ARG A 147 -9.85 -13.97 -1.49
N ALA A 148 -10.69 -13.98 -2.51
CA ALA A 148 -10.89 -15.16 -3.34
C ALA A 148 -9.60 -15.58 -4.07
N ALA A 149 -8.71 -14.64 -4.37
CA ALA A 149 -7.40 -14.94 -4.93
C ALA A 149 -6.39 -15.48 -3.91
N GLY A 150 -6.69 -15.41 -2.59
CA GLY A 150 -5.75 -15.80 -1.53
C GLY A 150 -4.79 -14.66 -1.16
N ILE A 151 -5.18 -13.41 -1.40
CA ILE A 151 -4.41 -12.24 -0.97
C ILE A 151 -4.82 -11.90 0.46
N ASP A 152 -3.85 -11.90 1.37
CA ASP A 152 -4.07 -11.77 2.81
C ASP A 152 -4.12 -10.31 3.28
N ALA A 153 -3.31 -9.43 2.67
CA ALA A 153 -3.32 -8.01 2.97
C ALA A 153 -2.83 -7.19 1.77
N VAL A 154 -3.18 -5.90 1.75
CA VAL A 154 -2.83 -5.00 0.64
C VAL A 154 -2.20 -3.71 1.12
N SER A 155 -1.18 -3.24 0.38
CA SER A 155 -0.66 -1.89 0.53
C SER A 155 -1.63 -0.88 -0.07
N LEU A 156 -1.91 0.18 0.70
CA LEU A 156 -2.61 1.38 0.25
C LEU A 156 -1.67 2.61 0.20
N ALA A 157 -0.38 2.44 0.46
CA ALA A 157 0.59 3.53 0.40
C ALA A 157 1.01 3.81 -1.05
N ASN A 158 0.10 4.34 -1.88
CA ASN A 158 0.37 4.61 -3.29
C ASN A 158 -0.28 5.93 -3.75
N ASN A 159 0.05 6.36 -4.96
CA ASN A 159 -0.45 7.60 -5.56
C ASN A 159 -1.84 7.48 -6.18
N HIS A 160 -2.60 6.41 -5.92
CA HIS A 160 -3.99 6.24 -6.38
C HIS A 160 -5.01 6.02 -5.27
N THR A 161 -4.58 5.84 -4.04
CA THR A 161 -5.46 5.61 -2.88
C THR A 161 -6.37 6.80 -2.59
N LEU A 162 -5.91 8.04 -2.84
CA LEU A 162 -6.69 9.27 -2.65
C LEU A 162 -7.16 9.88 -3.98
N ASP A 163 -7.27 9.14 -5.06
CA ASP A 163 -7.75 9.66 -6.35
C ASP A 163 -9.13 10.33 -6.27
N TYR A 164 -9.91 9.99 -5.27
CA TYR A 164 -11.21 10.61 -4.95
C TYR A 164 -11.20 11.35 -3.61
N GLY A 165 -10.03 11.86 -3.25
CA GLY A 165 -9.83 12.64 -2.03
C GLY A 165 -9.97 11.81 -0.76
N ARG A 166 -10.12 12.50 0.38
CA ARG A 166 -10.21 11.84 1.68
C ARG A 166 -11.51 11.08 1.89
N VAL A 167 -12.60 11.50 1.26
CA VAL A 167 -13.85 10.73 1.25
C VAL A 167 -13.60 9.37 0.62
N GLY A 168 -12.93 9.33 -0.55
CA GLY A 168 -12.57 8.08 -1.20
C GLY A 168 -11.63 7.20 -0.38
N LEU A 169 -10.65 7.79 0.33
CA LEU A 169 -9.77 7.05 1.24
C LEU A 169 -10.56 6.44 2.42
N LEU A 170 -11.43 7.23 3.07
CA LEU A 170 -12.21 6.75 4.20
C LEU A 170 -13.15 5.60 3.78
N ASP A 171 -13.83 5.75 2.65
CA ASP A 171 -14.64 4.67 2.06
C ASP A 171 -13.81 3.42 1.79
N THR A 172 -12.57 3.58 1.28
CA THR A 172 -11.63 2.49 1.01
C THR A 172 -11.28 1.73 2.29
N LEU A 173 -10.94 2.45 3.37
CA LEU A 173 -10.61 1.87 4.67
C LEU A 173 -11.83 1.15 5.28
N ASP A 174 -13.01 1.76 5.22
CA ASP A 174 -14.25 1.18 5.77
C ASP A 174 -14.70 -0.06 4.97
N ALA A 175 -14.56 -0.03 3.64
CA ALA A 175 -14.85 -1.18 2.80
C ALA A 175 -13.87 -2.35 3.05
N ALA A 176 -12.60 -2.06 3.29
CA ALA A 176 -11.60 -3.06 3.66
C ALA A 176 -11.94 -3.73 5.00
N ALA A 177 -12.27 -2.92 6.01
CA ALA A 177 -12.68 -3.40 7.33
C ALA A 177 -13.94 -4.27 7.25
N ALA A 178 -14.96 -3.83 6.52
CA ALA A 178 -16.21 -4.57 6.33
C ALA A 178 -16.00 -5.91 5.59
N ALA A 179 -15.00 -5.98 4.70
CA ALA A 179 -14.64 -7.20 3.98
C ALA A 179 -13.64 -8.09 4.74
N ASN A 180 -13.17 -7.69 5.92
CA ASN A 180 -12.10 -8.34 6.66
C ASN A 180 -10.82 -8.54 5.81
N VAL A 181 -10.44 -7.51 5.04
CA VAL A 181 -9.16 -7.46 4.30
C VAL A 181 -8.24 -6.48 5.02
N PRO A 182 -7.16 -6.94 5.63
CA PRO A 182 -6.16 -6.08 6.24
C PRO A 182 -5.54 -5.14 5.21
N VAL A 183 -5.34 -3.88 5.62
CA VAL A 183 -4.66 -2.87 4.81
C VAL A 183 -3.56 -2.21 5.63
N PHE A 184 -2.53 -1.72 4.96
CA PHE A 184 -1.40 -1.03 5.59
C PHE A 184 -0.90 0.12 4.72
N GLY A 185 -0.20 1.08 5.33
CA GLY A 185 0.36 2.22 4.63
C GLY A 185 -0.60 3.39 4.37
N ALA A 186 -1.84 3.31 4.86
CA ALA A 186 -2.81 4.39 4.87
C ALA A 186 -3.61 4.37 6.18
N GLY A 187 -4.13 5.53 6.57
CA GLY A 187 -4.86 5.60 7.85
C GLY A 187 -5.65 6.89 8.03
N ARG A 188 -6.45 6.92 9.08
CA ARG A 188 -7.22 8.11 9.48
C ARG A 188 -6.33 9.19 10.11
N THR A 189 -5.17 8.78 10.62
CA THR A 189 -4.12 9.63 11.17
C THR A 189 -2.75 9.16 10.69
N ALA A 190 -1.70 9.94 10.92
CA ALA A 190 -0.33 9.52 10.61
C ALA A 190 0.06 8.27 11.41
N ASP A 191 -0.27 8.20 12.70
CA ASP A 191 0.05 7.01 13.50
C ASP A 191 -0.59 5.75 12.91
N ALA A 192 -1.85 5.83 12.46
CA ALA A 192 -2.52 4.71 11.79
C ALA A 192 -1.89 4.37 10.43
N ALA A 193 -1.47 5.38 9.65
CA ALA A 193 -0.86 5.16 8.33
C ALA A 193 0.51 4.51 8.41
N TYR A 194 1.33 4.86 9.41
CA TYR A 194 2.67 4.29 9.63
C TYR A 194 2.66 3.06 10.54
N ALA A 195 1.52 2.73 11.17
CA ALA A 195 1.40 1.52 11.97
C ALA A 195 1.63 0.26 11.12
N PRO A 196 2.39 -0.74 11.61
CA PRO A 196 2.49 -2.01 10.95
C PRO A 196 1.16 -2.79 11.08
N TRP A 197 0.76 -3.46 10.00
CA TRP A 197 -0.15 -4.58 10.15
C TRP A 197 0.61 -5.74 10.81
N LEU A 198 0.09 -6.20 11.94
CA LEU A 198 0.67 -7.29 12.70
C LEU A 198 -0.16 -8.56 12.53
N THR A 199 0.49 -9.65 12.22
CA THR A 199 -0.14 -10.96 12.11
C THR A 199 0.80 -12.05 12.63
N THR A 200 0.25 -13.24 12.90
CA THR A 200 1.05 -14.42 13.25
C THR A 200 0.79 -15.51 12.21
N VAL A 201 1.84 -15.94 11.55
CA VAL A 201 1.80 -16.97 10.50
C VAL A 201 2.66 -18.14 10.96
N ARG A 202 2.05 -19.32 11.15
CA ARG A 202 2.74 -20.53 11.63
C ARG A 202 3.60 -20.29 12.89
N GLY A 203 3.09 -19.45 13.80
CA GLY A 203 3.77 -19.09 15.04
C GLY A 203 4.83 -17.98 14.93
N VAL A 204 5.12 -17.47 13.73
CA VAL A 204 6.03 -16.34 13.49
C VAL A 204 5.24 -15.05 13.51
N ARG A 205 5.63 -14.07 14.34
CA ARG A 205 5.06 -12.73 14.36
C ARG A 205 5.60 -11.93 13.19
N VAL A 206 4.72 -11.49 12.30
CA VAL A 206 5.05 -10.73 11.09
C VAL A 206 4.50 -9.32 11.21
N ALA A 207 5.34 -8.32 10.95
CA ALA A 207 4.95 -6.92 10.80
C ALA A 207 5.09 -6.49 9.33
N VAL A 208 4.05 -5.90 8.76
CA VAL A 208 4.05 -5.40 7.39
C VAL A 208 3.74 -3.89 7.41
N LEU A 209 4.64 -3.09 6.82
CA LEU A 209 4.46 -1.66 6.66
C LEU A 209 4.35 -1.30 5.17
N GLY A 210 3.59 -0.25 4.85
CA GLY A 210 3.52 0.33 3.50
C GLY A 210 3.97 1.78 3.51
N MET A 211 4.73 2.22 2.50
CA MET A 211 5.16 3.62 2.37
C MET A 211 5.26 4.03 0.90
N SER A 212 4.89 5.28 0.61
CA SER A 212 5.02 5.86 -0.74
C SER A 212 6.15 6.88 -0.80
N GLN A 213 6.92 6.83 -1.90
CA GLN A 213 7.96 7.81 -2.24
C GLN A 213 7.63 8.48 -3.60
N VAL A 214 6.35 8.57 -3.95
CA VAL A 214 5.87 9.22 -5.17
C VAL A 214 5.55 10.67 -4.88
N HIS A 215 6.09 11.59 -5.68
CA HIS A 215 5.97 13.03 -5.47
C HIS A 215 4.59 13.58 -5.83
N GLU A 216 3.85 12.93 -6.74
CA GLU A 216 2.53 13.38 -7.19
C GLU A 216 1.59 13.56 -6.00
N LEU A 217 1.15 14.80 -5.77
CA LEU A 217 0.25 15.20 -4.66
C LEU A 217 0.72 14.77 -3.25
N ALA A 218 2.01 14.46 -3.07
CA ALA A 218 2.55 13.91 -1.82
C ALA A 218 2.23 14.78 -0.58
N ALA A 219 2.41 16.09 -0.68
CA ALA A 219 2.14 17.02 0.41
C ALA A 219 0.66 17.04 0.83
N GLN A 220 -0.24 16.95 -0.16
CA GLN A 220 -1.69 16.94 0.04
C GLN A 220 -2.17 15.59 0.61
N TRP A 221 -1.53 14.49 0.23
CA TRP A 221 -1.97 13.12 0.53
C TRP A 221 -1.29 12.48 1.74
N LYS A 222 -0.19 13.11 2.21
CA LYS A 222 0.46 12.72 3.46
C LYS A 222 -0.55 12.71 4.61
N ALA A 223 -0.57 11.62 5.37
CA ALA A 223 -1.28 11.55 6.64
C ALA A 223 -0.64 12.50 7.66
N THR A 224 -1.46 13.15 8.49
CA THR A 224 -1.02 13.93 9.65
C THR A 224 -1.73 13.42 10.90
N ASP A 225 -1.40 13.94 12.06
CA ASP A 225 -2.02 13.49 13.31
C ASP A 225 -3.53 13.72 13.35
N THR A 226 -4.03 14.70 12.56
CA THR A 226 -5.46 15.06 12.48
C THR A 226 -6.07 14.85 11.09
N ARG A 227 -5.31 14.36 10.11
CA ARG A 227 -5.74 14.30 8.73
C ARG A 227 -5.49 12.92 8.12
N PRO A 228 -6.53 12.24 7.58
CA PRO A 228 -6.39 10.98 6.87
C PRO A 228 -5.47 11.11 5.66
N GLY A 229 -4.68 10.07 5.40
CA GLY A 229 -3.75 10.03 4.29
C GLY A 229 -2.95 8.74 4.23
N ILE A 230 -1.86 8.78 3.47
CA ILE A 230 -0.93 7.67 3.32
C ILE A 230 0.41 7.96 4.03
N ALA A 231 1.15 6.90 4.35
CA ALA A 231 2.50 7.01 4.89
C ALA A 231 3.48 7.39 3.77
N MET A 232 4.10 8.56 3.90
CA MET A 232 5.08 9.08 2.94
C MET A 232 6.51 8.81 3.41
N ALA A 233 7.32 8.16 2.57
CA ALA A 233 8.73 7.91 2.82
C ALA A 233 9.58 9.21 2.90
N PHE A 234 9.04 10.33 2.41
CA PHE A 234 9.65 11.67 2.56
C PHE A 234 9.70 12.15 4.01
N ASP A 235 8.80 11.66 4.88
CA ASP A 235 8.93 11.80 6.33
C ASP A 235 9.86 10.69 6.85
N THR A 236 11.13 10.81 6.46
CA THR A 236 12.11 9.74 6.61
C THR A 236 12.29 9.31 8.05
N ASP A 237 12.30 10.25 9.00
CA ASP A 237 12.53 9.94 10.40
C ASP A 237 11.35 9.16 10.99
N ARG A 238 10.11 9.57 10.68
CA ARG A 238 8.90 8.84 11.08
C ARG A 238 8.84 7.46 10.43
N ALA A 239 9.17 7.35 9.15
CA ALA A 239 9.19 6.10 8.41
C ALA A 239 10.22 5.11 9.01
N VAL A 240 11.43 5.56 9.28
CA VAL A 240 12.50 4.76 9.88
C VAL A 240 12.14 4.38 11.33
N ALA A 241 11.58 5.30 12.11
CA ALA A 241 11.12 5.04 13.47
C ALA A 241 10.00 3.96 13.49
N ALA A 242 9.07 4.01 12.54
CA ALA A 242 8.01 3.00 12.42
C ALA A 242 8.57 1.59 12.16
N VAL A 243 9.62 1.46 11.32
CA VAL A 243 10.28 0.17 11.07
C VAL A 243 11.01 -0.33 12.31
N ARG A 244 11.70 0.54 13.06
CA ARG A 244 12.34 0.18 14.34
C ARG A 244 11.31 -0.31 15.35
N ALA A 245 10.22 0.42 15.53
CA ALA A 245 9.14 0.03 16.44
C ALA A 245 8.47 -1.30 16.01
N ALA A 246 8.35 -1.55 14.72
CA ALA A 246 7.87 -2.83 14.20
C ALA A 246 8.84 -3.97 14.53
N ARG A 247 10.15 -3.72 14.46
CA ARG A 247 11.18 -4.71 14.80
C ARG A 247 11.10 -5.19 16.25
N ASP A 248 10.72 -4.32 17.17
CA ASP A 248 10.58 -4.68 18.59
C ASP A 248 9.35 -5.58 18.85
N ARG A 249 8.39 -5.61 17.91
CA ARG A 249 7.10 -6.28 18.04
C ARG A 249 6.96 -7.56 17.22
N ALA A 250 7.86 -7.81 16.27
CA ALA A 250 7.73 -8.89 15.29
C ALA A 250 9.05 -9.65 15.08
N ASP A 251 8.93 -10.89 14.70
CA ASP A 251 10.06 -11.77 14.36
C ASP A 251 10.51 -11.56 12.91
N LEU A 252 9.60 -11.10 12.04
CA LEU A 252 9.85 -10.77 10.64
C LEU A 252 9.24 -9.40 10.32
N VAL A 253 10.03 -8.50 9.70
CA VAL A 253 9.59 -7.17 9.30
C VAL A 253 9.68 -7.02 7.79
N ILE A 254 8.54 -6.73 7.17
CA ILE A 254 8.35 -6.54 5.73
C ILE A 254 7.97 -5.08 5.47
N VAL A 255 8.62 -4.43 4.50
CA VAL A 255 8.24 -3.10 4.04
C VAL A 255 7.85 -3.16 2.56
N PHE A 256 6.62 -2.76 2.26
CA PHE A 256 6.11 -2.65 0.90
C PHE A 256 6.19 -1.18 0.45
N MET A 257 7.00 -0.91 -0.55
CA MET A 257 7.25 0.44 -1.07
C MET A 257 6.48 0.71 -2.36
N HIS A 258 6.03 1.93 -2.53
CA HIS A 258 5.51 2.43 -3.79
C HIS A 258 6.39 3.60 -4.24
N TRP A 259 7.28 3.37 -5.20
CA TRP A 259 8.40 4.26 -5.50
C TRP A 259 8.96 4.12 -6.92
N GLY A 260 9.84 5.04 -7.29
CA GLY A 260 10.59 4.99 -8.54
C GLY A 260 10.03 5.89 -9.62
N ILE A 261 10.46 5.63 -10.85
CA ILE A 261 10.04 6.35 -12.05
C ILE A 261 9.37 5.35 -12.98
N GLU A 262 8.15 5.65 -13.42
CA GLU A 262 7.40 4.81 -14.35
C GLU A 262 8.19 4.46 -15.61
N GLY A 263 8.30 3.16 -15.90
CA GLY A 263 9.02 2.62 -17.07
C GLY A 263 10.54 2.58 -16.93
N ASN A 264 11.11 3.10 -15.84
CA ASN A 264 12.55 2.97 -15.59
C ASN A 264 12.86 1.61 -14.93
N PRO A 265 13.67 0.73 -15.56
CA PRO A 265 13.98 -0.58 -14.99
C PRO A 265 15.05 -0.53 -13.89
N CYS A 266 15.67 0.62 -13.65
CA CYS A 266 16.70 0.80 -12.64
C CYS A 266 16.18 1.63 -11.45
N PRO A 267 16.57 1.31 -10.21
CA PRO A 267 16.20 2.12 -9.05
C PRO A 267 16.85 3.50 -9.11
N THR A 268 16.19 4.50 -8.57
CA THR A 268 16.75 5.84 -8.40
C THR A 268 17.70 5.90 -7.21
N GLY A 269 18.50 6.98 -7.12
CA GLY A 269 19.34 7.25 -5.95
C GLY A 269 18.54 7.37 -4.65
N GLU A 270 17.31 7.93 -4.71
CA GLU A 270 16.41 8.02 -3.56
C GLU A 270 15.96 6.64 -3.10
N MET A 271 15.55 5.76 -4.03
CA MET A 271 15.16 4.38 -3.71
C MET A 271 16.30 3.62 -3.04
N THR A 272 17.51 3.67 -3.60
CA THR A 272 18.67 2.94 -3.05
C THR A 272 19.10 3.50 -1.70
N SER A 273 19.03 4.81 -1.51
CA SER A 273 19.32 5.46 -0.22
C SER A 273 18.30 5.06 0.84
N PHE A 274 17.01 5.08 0.49
CA PHE A 274 15.96 4.73 1.45
C PHE A 274 15.96 3.24 1.78
N ALA A 275 16.20 2.34 0.81
CA ALA A 275 16.38 0.91 1.07
C ALA A 275 17.48 0.63 2.11
N ARG A 276 18.63 1.34 2.03
CA ARG A 276 19.69 1.25 3.04
C ARG A 276 19.22 1.67 4.43
N ARG A 277 18.41 2.75 4.52
CA ARG A 277 17.84 3.21 5.80
C ARG A 277 16.86 2.20 6.39
N LEU A 278 16.00 1.60 5.55
CA LEU A 278 15.07 0.56 5.97
C LEU A 278 15.81 -0.68 6.48
N ALA A 279 16.85 -1.11 5.78
CA ALA A 279 17.71 -2.21 6.20
C ALA A 279 18.39 -1.92 7.55
N GLY A 280 18.94 -0.71 7.71
CA GLY A 280 19.54 -0.25 8.97
C GLY A 280 18.54 -0.10 10.12
N ALA A 281 17.26 0.11 9.82
CA ALA A 281 16.17 0.15 10.79
C ALA A 281 15.68 -1.24 11.23
N GLY A 282 16.06 -2.32 10.54
CA GLY A 282 15.72 -3.68 10.88
C GLY A 282 14.68 -4.34 9.99
N ALA A 283 14.38 -3.79 8.80
CA ALA A 283 13.60 -4.50 7.79
C ALA A 283 14.33 -5.76 7.34
N ASP A 284 13.63 -6.87 7.22
CA ASP A 284 14.15 -8.14 6.72
C ASP A 284 13.90 -8.29 5.21
N ILE A 285 12.77 -7.74 4.74
CA ILE A 285 12.33 -7.78 3.35
C ILE A 285 11.81 -6.39 2.96
N VAL A 286 12.24 -5.90 1.80
CA VAL A 286 11.70 -4.71 1.15
C VAL A 286 11.25 -5.10 -0.26
N VAL A 287 9.98 -4.85 -0.60
CA VAL A 287 9.45 -5.06 -1.95
C VAL A 287 8.85 -3.78 -2.49
N GLY A 288 8.94 -3.55 -3.80
CA GLY A 288 8.50 -2.32 -4.43
C GLY A 288 7.50 -2.50 -5.56
N ALA A 289 6.76 -1.42 -5.82
CA ALA A 289 5.76 -1.25 -6.88
C ALA A 289 5.86 0.16 -7.49
N HIS A 290 4.92 0.60 -8.33
CA HIS A 290 4.80 1.91 -8.98
C HIS A 290 5.49 2.03 -10.34
N ALA A 291 6.69 1.53 -10.52
CA ALA A 291 7.45 1.77 -11.76
C ALA A 291 6.75 1.17 -13.01
N HIS A 292 5.70 0.38 -12.84
CA HIS A 292 4.92 -0.32 -13.89
C HIS A 292 5.81 -1.14 -14.84
N THR A 293 6.98 -1.52 -14.35
CA THR A 293 7.93 -2.45 -14.98
C THR A 293 8.66 -3.24 -13.89
N LEU A 294 9.23 -4.38 -14.27
CA LEU A 294 10.03 -5.18 -13.35
C LEU A 294 11.39 -4.52 -13.13
N LEU A 295 11.78 -4.35 -11.87
CA LEU A 295 13.11 -3.93 -11.47
C LEU A 295 13.87 -5.11 -10.88
N GLY A 296 15.17 -4.92 -10.67
CA GLY A 296 16.04 -5.94 -10.11
C GLY A 296 15.90 -6.10 -8.59
N ASP A 297 16.45 -7.19 -8.09
CA ASP A 297 16.47 -7.60 -6.69
C ASP A 297 17.89 -7.99 -6.24
N GLY A 298 18.03 -8.21 -4.94
CA GLY A 298 19.27 -8.65 -4.31
C GLY A 298 19.29 -8.36 -2.82
N TRP A 299 20.49 -8.23 -2.26
CA TRP A 299 20.72 -8.11 -0.83
C TRP A 299 21.38 -6.78 -0.45
N GLN A 300 20.73 -6.06 0.48
CA GLN A 300 21.30 -4.94 1.20
C GLN A 300 21.72 -5.41 2.59
N GLY A 301 22.96 -5.88 2.72
CA GLY A 301 23.37 -6.61 3.93
C GLY A 301 22.49 -7.85 4.13
N ARG A 302 21.82 -7.95 5.27
CA ARG A 302 20.94 -9.10 5.58
C ARG A 302 19.51 -8.95 5.03
N THR A 303 19.13 -7.78 4.55
CA THR A 303 17.80 -7.46 4.02
C THR A 303 17.70 -7.85 2.56
N TYR A 304 16.67 -8.62 2.22
CA TYR A 304 16.32 -8.86 0.82
C TYR A 304 15.54 -7.67 0.27
N VAL A 305 15.91 -7.17 -0.90
CA VAL A 305 15.27 -6.04 -1.58
C VAL A 305 14.89 -6.45 -2.99
N HIS A 306 13.62 -6.27 -3.36
CA HIS A 306 13.14 -6.31 -4.74
C HIS A 306 12.57 -4.92 -5.09
N TYR A 307 13.22 -4.19 -5.98
CA TYR A 307 12.89 -2.77 -6.19
C TYR A 307 11.56 -2.54 -6.92
N GLY A 308 11.07 -3.47 -7.74
CA GLY A 308 9.79 -3.27 -8.42
C GLY A 308 9.22 -4.54 -9.01
N LEU A 309 7.99 -4.88 -8.62
CA LEU A 309 7.26 -6.08 -9.06
C LEU A 309 6.39 -5.84 -10.31
N GLY A 310 6.37 -4.59 -10.82
CA GLY A 310 5.62 -4.22 -12.02
C GLY A 310 4.11 -4.29 -11.85
N ASN A 311 3.39 -4.29 -12.98
CA ASN A 311 1.94 -4.48 -13.02
C ASN A 311 1.57 -5.93 -12.72
N PHE A 312 0.48 -6.14 -12.01
CA PHE A 312 0.00 -7.49 -11.75
C PHE A 312 -1.40 -7.74 -12.32
N LEU A 313 -2.45 -7.10 -11.78
CA LEU A 313 -3.76 -7.07 -12.41
C LEU A 313 -3.96 -5.66 -12.98
N TRP A 314 -3.80 -5.53 -14.31
CA TRP A 314 -3.64 -4.24 -14.96
C TRP A 314 -4.21 -4.27 -16.38
N TYR A 315 -4.23 -3.14 -17.10
CA TYR A 315 -4.63 -3.15 -18.51
C TYR A 315 -3.44 -3.45 -19.44
N ALA A 316 -3.72 -4.23 -20.52
CA ALA A 316 -2.69 -4.69 -21.43
C ALA A 316 -2.02 -3.59 -22.30
N GLY A 317 -2.51 -2.37 -22.28
CA GLY A 317 -1.94 -1.25 -23.05
C GLY A 317 -0.98 -0.38 -22.26
N SER A 318 -0.43 -0.88 -21.12
CA SER A 318 0.45 -0.12 -20.25
C SER A 318 1.92 -0.17 -20.73
N ARG A 319 2.83 0.48 -19.99
CA ARG A 319 4.27 0.55 -20.31
C ARG A 319 4.93 -0.83 -20.42
N SER A 320 4.49 -1.78 -19.61
CA SER A 320 4.95 -3.17 -19.66
C SER A 320 3.82 -4.11 -19.28
N THR A 321 3.71 -5.23 -19.99
CA THR A 321 2.89 -6.37 -19.63
C THR A 321 3.66 -7.45 -18.89
N ASP A 322 4.98 -7.32 -18.78
CA ASP A 322 5.80 -8.25 -18.00
C ASP A 322 5.49 -8.10 -16.52
N SER A 323 5.24 -9.22 -15.89
CA SER A 323 4.72 -9.37 -14.55
C SER A 323 5.29 -10.62 -13.89
N GLY A 324 4.91 -10.88 -12.67
CA GLY A 324 5.25 -12.12 -11.98
C GLY A 324 4.85 -12.14 -10.52
N VAL A 325 5.08 -13.28 -9.90
CA VAL A 325 4.95 -13.49 -8.47
C VAL A 325 6.33 -13.76 -7.88
N LEU A 326 6.75 -12.93 -6.94
CA LEU A 326 7.94 -13.19 -6.13
C LEU A 326 7.56 -14.12 -4.99
N ARG A 327 8.19 -15.28 -4.92
CA ARG A 327 8.09 -16.20 -3.80
C ARG A 327 9.37 -16.16 -2.98
N LEU A 328 9.22 -16.04 -1.67
CA LEU A 328 10.32 -16.10 -0.72
C LEU A 328 10.07 -17.20 0.30
N THR A 329 11.08 -18.04 0.52
CA THR A 329 11.11 -18.93 1.68
C THR A 329 11.91 -18.26 2.78
N VAL A 330 11.33 -18.19 3.99
CA VAL A 330 11.90 -17.48 5.12
C VAL A 330 12.00 -18.43 6.32
N ARG A 331 13.14 -18.42 7.01
CA ARG A 331 13.31 -19.13 8.28
C ARG A 331 13.84 -18.15 9.32
N GLY A 332 13.05 -17.91 10.37
CA GLY A 332 13.31 -16.79 11.29
C GLY A 332 13.32 -15.46 10.54
N ARG A 333 14.45 -14.75 10.56
CA ARG A 333 14.65 -13.46 9.83
C ARG A 333 15.31 -13.63 8.46
N ALA A 334 15.63 -14.86 8.08
CA ALA A 334 16.42 -15.13 6.90
C ALA A 334 15.57 -15.56 5.73
N VAL A 335 15.61 -14.81 4.64
CA VAL A 335 15.20 -15.33 3.34
C VAL A 335 16.23 -16.40 2.93
N THR A 336 15.79 -17.64 2.80
CA THR A 336 16.64 -18.80 2.48
C THR A 336 16.54 -19.21 1.02
N ARG A 337 15.40 -18.86 0.37
CA ARG A 337 15.20 -19.11 -1.06
C ARG A 337 14.42 -17.95 -1.66
N THR A 338 14.80 -17.55 -2.86
CA THR A 338 14.08 -16.60 -3.71
C THR A 338 13.69 -17.30 -5.00
N GLU A 339 12.46 -17.08 -5.45
CA GLU A 339 11.92 -17.59 -6.71
C GLU A 339 11.04 -16.52 -7.34
N PHE A 340 11.30 -16.18 -8.58
CA PHE A 340 10.42 -15.32 -9.35
C PHE A 340 9.68 -16.17 -10.39
N LEU A 341 8.35 -16.11 -10.38
CA LEU A 341 7.48 -16.83 -11.30
C LEU A 341 7.00 -15.84 -12.36
N PRO A 342 7.62 -15.81 -13.55
CA PRO A 342 7.26 -14.89 -14.60
C PRO A 342 5.82 -15.06 -15.08
N ALA A 343 5.14 -13.93 -15.26
CA ALA A 343 3.79 -13.84 -15.77
C ALA A 343 3.68 -12.71 -16.80
N THR A 344 2.61 -12.68 -17.55
CA THR A 344 2.26 -11.56 -18.40
C THR A 344 0.83 -11.09 -18.12
N VAL A 345 0.60 -9.79 -18.20
CA VAL A 345 -0.74 -9.21 -18.14
C VAL A 345 -1.46 -9.51 -19.47
N SER A 346 -2.52 -10.27 -19.41
CA SER A 346 -3.30 -10.71 -20.58
C SER A 346 -4.19 -9.59 -21.14
N GLY A 347 -4.86 -9.87 -22.25
CA GLY A 347 -5.85 -8.96 -22.85
C GLY A 347 -7.03 -8.62 -21.94
N SER A 348 -7.41 -9.50 -21.01
CA SER A 348 -8.43 -9.24 -19.97
C SER A 348 -7.90 -8.37 -18.82
N GLY A 349 -6.58 -8.28 -18.68
CA GLY A 349 -5.89 -7.62 -17.55
C GLY A 349 -5.48 -8.56 -16.44
N GLN A 350 -5.76 -9.84 -16.55
CA GLN A 350 -5.36 -10.87 -15.58
C GLN A 350 -3.90 -11.26 -15.78
N PRO A 351 -3.12 -11.52 -14.71
CA PRO A 351 -1.80 -12.09 -14.82
C PRO A 351 -1.89 -13.58 -15.19
N VAL A 352 -1.07 -14.00 -16.16
CA VAL A 352 -0.98 -15.40 -16.63
C VAL A 352 0.48 -15.82 -16.60
N LEU A 353 0.77 -16.95 -15.94
CA LEU A 353 2.13 -17.51 -15.96
C LEU A 353 2.56 -17.80 -17.39
N VAL A 354 3.84 -17.59 -17.65
CA VAL A 354 4.46 -17.84 -18.94
C VAL A 354 5.52 -18.94 -18.87
N SER A 355 5.75 -19.60 -20.02
CA SER A 355 6.78 -20.62 -20.19
C SER A 355 7.57 -20.38 -21.47
N GLY A 356 8.64 -21.17 -21.72
CA GLY A 356 9.48 -21.08 -22.91
C GLY A 356 10.03 -19.67 -23.13
N ALA A 357 10.15 -19.23 -24.37
CA ALA A 357 10.77 -17.97 -24.75
C ALA A 357 10.18 -16.72 -24.04
N ALA A 358 8.90 -16.71 -23.69
CA ALA A 358 8.31 -15.60 -22.95
C ALA A 358 8.81 -15.54 -21.51
N ARG A 359 8.97 -16.68 -20.87
CA ARG A 359 9.59 -16.80 -19.55
C ARG A 359 11.05 -16.33 -19.59
N ASP A 360 11.83 -16.88 -20.53
CA ASP A 360 13.27 -16.60 -20.67
C ASP A 360 13.50 -15.10 -20.87
N ARG A 361 12.69 -14.44 -21.70
CA ARG A 361 12.74 -13.00 -21.93
C ARG A 361 12.50 -12.17 -20.66
N ILE A 362 11.54 -12.57 -19.82
CA ILE A 362 11.23 -11.86 -18.56
C ILE A 362 12.37 -12.10 -17.55
N GLU A 363 12.87 -13.33 -17.42
CA GLU A 363 13.98 -13.65 -16.55
C GLU A 363 15.25 -12.90 -16.93
N GLU A 364 15.56 -12.78 -18.24
CA GLU A 364 16.68 -11.99 -18.74
C GLU A 364 16.51 -10.49 -18.45
N ARG A 365 15.29 -9.95 -18.57
CA ARG A 365 14.98 -8.56 -18.21
C ARG A 365 15.26 -8.31 -16.72
N VAL A 366 14.80 -9.17 -15.84
CA VAL A 366 15.06 -9.07 -14.39
C VAL A 366 16.55 -9.20 -14.11
N ALA A 367 17.25 -10.16 -14.74
CA ALA A 367 18.69 -10.33 -14.61
C ALA A 367 19.46 -9.08 -15.08
N THR A 368 19.00 -8.45 -16.14
CA THR A 368 19.57 -7.17 -16.63
C THR A 368 19.34 -6.05 -15.63
N ALA A 369 18.12 -5.92 -15.09
CA ALA A 369 17.79 -4.91 -14.10
C ALA A 369 18.57 -5.07 -12.78
N ARG A 370 18.96 -6.29 -12.41
CA ARG A 370 19.84 -6.54 -11.24
C ARG A 370 21.17 -5.82 -11.34
N ARG A 371 21.73 -5.64 -12.54
CA ARG A 371 23.04 -4.99 -12.74
C ARG A 371 23.08 -3.52 -12.32
N CYS A 372 21.95 -2.83 -12.28
CA CYS A 372 21.87 -1.43 -11.87
C CYS A 372 21.36 -1.22 -10.44
N THR A 373 21.11 -2.28 -9.66
CA THR A 373 20.57 -2.15 -8.30
C THR A 373 21.57 -1.72 -7.24
N GLY A 374 22.84 -2.03 -7.43
CA GLY A 374 23.88 -1.90 -6.41
C GLY A 374 23.75 -2.89 -5.24
N LEU A 375 22.85 -3.88 -5.36
CA LEU A 375 22.61 -4.92 -4.35
C LEU A 375 23.58 -6.11 -4.56
N ALA A 376 23.93 -6.80 -3.47
CA ALA A 376 24.70 -8.02 -3.57
C ALA A 376 23.80 -9.15 -4.16
N PRO A 377 24.36 -10.03 -5.05
CA PRO A 377 23.57 -11.10 -5.67
C PRO A 377 23.23 -12.24 -4.71
N LYS A 378 23.94 -12.33 -3.59
CA LYS A 378 23.75 -13.34 -2.54
C LYS A 378 23.74 -12.68 -1.17
N ARG A 379 23.09 -13.31 -0.23
CA ARG A 379 23.16 -12.92 1.19
C ARG A 379 24.60 -13.09 1.70
N PRO A 380 25.16 -12.04 2.36
CA PRO A 380 26.49 -12.15 2.97
C PRO A 380 26.51 -13.12 4.16
#